data_05de00a5f2daeea8f5ee4e7d1ccd3f47
#
_entry.id   05de00a5f2daeea8f5ee4e7d1ccd3f47
#
_cell.length_a   1.000
_cell.length_b   1.000
_cell.length_c   1.000
_cell.angle_alpha   90.00
_cell.angle_beta   90.00
_cell.angle_gamma   90.00
#
_symmetry.space_group_name_H-M   'P 1'
#
loop_
_entity.id
_entity.type
_entity.pdbx_description
1 polymer ?
#
loop_
_entity_poly.entity_id
_entity_poly.type
_entity_poly.pdbx_seq_one_letter_code
_entity_poly.pdbx_strand_id
1 'polypeptide(L)'
;MLSRKLKALVINTIQKTVTVARGKAEALVAGGSREVDSDEETEASGGDPLVPFPASDLGTYDVLVSEWMGYALLYESMLDTVIVARDALLKPGGAVLPDVATIRVAGFSRLATSAPFWDDVYGFEMPEVQDRLREDACKAAMVTPMKGAHACTDAATVKRLDLCSIAVDDLEFTSAWVDLAARSDGVRGDEDDASVKAGAGEGATGLTQRSVVIEDDAVDAPVMVHGVALWFDTEFGARFCAECAPTLSTSPHERQTHWAQTMLHLPEPIALIPPGSEKAASGVETSGKVGTRGNPAAKIKCRVGMAKCAESERARALDISLECVPVSAEGVEGDAFAKIYPM
;
A
#
# COMPACT_ATOMS: atom_id res chain seq x y z
N MET A 1 -5.91 22.71 3.05
CA MET A 1 -6.71 21.48 2.82
C MET A 1 -7.45 21.62 1.52
N LEU A 2 -7.02 20.96 0.46
CA LEU A 2 -7.67 21.04 -0.85
C LEU A 2 -8.70 19.91 -0.94
N SER A 3 -9.99 20.26 -0.79
CA SER A 3 -11.09 19.37 -1.18
C SER A 3 -10.95 19.10 -2.68
N ARG A 4 -10.40 17.95 -3.06
CA ARG A 4 -10.40 17.48 -4.45
C ARG A 4 -11.83 17.08 -4.80
N LYS A 5 -12.54 17.99 -5.44
CA LYS A 5 -13.84 17.70 -6.04
C LYS A 5 -13.61 16.76 -7.22
N LEU A 6 -14.14 15.56 -7.15
CA LEU A 6 -14.11 14.61 -8.27
C LEU A 6 -14.79 15.28 -9.46
N LYS A 7 -14.05 15.52 -10.53
CA LYS A 7 -14.62 15.93 -11.81
C LYS A 7 -14.86 14.65 -12.60
N ALA A 8 -16.08 14.15 -12.60
CA ALA A 8 -16.46 13.09 -13.52
C ALA A 8 -16.50 13.68 -14.94
N LEU A 9 -15.63 13.22 -15.82
CA LEU A 9 -15.69 13.51 -17.25
C LEU A 9 -16.43 12.37 -17.92
N VAL A 10 -17.64 12.63 -18.40
CA VAL A 10 -18.42 11.65 -19.16
C VAL A 10 -18.33 12.00 -20.64
N ILE A 11 -17.73 11.13 -21.43
CA ILE A 11 -17.62 11.30 -22.88
C ILE A 11 -18.72 10.48 -23.56
N ASN A 12 -19.68 11.15 -24.16
CA ASN A 12 -20.65 10.50 -25.03
C ASN A 12 -20.12 10.48 -26.48
N THR A 13 -19.75 9.28 -26.97
CA THR A 13 -19.01 9.09 -28.22
C THR A 13 -19.82 9.46 -29.50
N ILE A 14 -21.15 9.59 -29.41
CA ILE A 14 -22.01 9.78 -30.60
C ILE A 14 -22.10 11.25 -31.04
N GLN A 15 -21.84 12.22 -30.15
CA GLN A 15 -22.08 13.64 -30.49
C GLN A 15 -20.91 14.59 -30.33
N LYS A 16 -19.69 14.15 -29.99
CA LYS A 16 -18.53 15.02 -29.75
C LYS A 16 -18.79 16.16 -28.75
N THR A 17 -19.73 16.00 -27.85
CA THR A 17 -20.13 17.01 -26.89
C THR A 17 -19.58 16.61 -25.50
N VAL A 18 -18.84 17.50 -24.89
CA VAL A 18 -18.39 17.36 -23.49
C VAL A 18 -19.35 18.15 -22.62
N THR A 19 -20.02 17.48 -21.70
CA THR A 19 -20.86 18.11 -20.67
C THR A 19 -20.12 18.06 -19.36
N VAL A 20 -19.99 19.20 -18.67
CA VAL A 20 -19.35 19.29 -17.36
C VAL A 20 -20.43 19.41 -16.30
N ALA A 21 -20.55 18.39 -15.44
CA ALA A 21 -21.35 18.43 -14.22
C ALA A 21 -20.46 18.73 -12.99
N ARG A 22 -20.94 19.57 -12.08
CA ARG A 22 -20.23 19.91 -10.86
C ARG A 22 -21.01 19.41 -9.65
N GLY A 23 -20.39 18.56 -8.82
CA GLY A 23 -21.01 18.06 -7.59
C GLY A 23 -20.41 16.76 -7.13
N LYS A 24 -20.92 16.21 -6.03
CA LYS A 24 -20.67 14.84 -5.59
C LYS A 24 -21.48 13.92 -6.53
N ALA A 25 -20.88 12.81 -7.01
CA ALA A 25 -21.54 11.92 -7.95
C ALA A 25 -22.84 11.33 -7.36
N GLU A 26 -22.86 11.03 -6.07
CA GLU A 26 -24.02 10.52 -5.34
C GLU A 26 -25.20 11.51 -5.40
N ALA A 27 -24.94 12.81 -5.23
CA ALA A 27 -25.95 13.85 -5.31
C ALA A 27 -26.43 14.08 -6.74
N LEU A 28 -25.52 13.97 -7.73
CA LEU A 28 -25.85 14.12 -9.14
C LEU A 28 -26.72 12.96 -9.66
N VAL A 29 -26.50 11.74 -9.15
CA VAL A 29 -27.26 10.54 -9.51
C VAL A 29 -28.61 10.48 -8.80
N ALA A 30 -28.69 10.92 -7.52
CA ALA A 30 -29.93 10.86 -6.73
C ALA A 30 -30.98 11.90 -7.13
N GLY A 31 -30.73 12.73 -8.14
CA GLY A 31 -31.71 13.71 -8.61
C GLY A 31 -31.93 14.90 -7.68
N GLY A 32 -30.98 15.23 -6.83
CA GLY A 32 -30.99 16.47 -6.04
C GLY A 32 -31.98 16.54 -4.87
N SER A 33 -32.60 15.43 -4.44
CA SER A 33 -33.61 15.40 -3.38
C SER A 33 -33.10 14.87 -2.03
N ARG A 34 -31.82 15.00 -1.72
CA ARG A 34 -31.32 14.82 -0.35
C ARG A 34 -30.96 16.17 0.24
N GLU A 35 -31.56 16.47 1.37
CA GLU A 35 -31.19 17.59 2.23
C GLU A 35 -29.68 17.55 2.44
N VAL A 36 -29.03 18.68 2.14
CA VAL A 36 -27.63 18.90 2.43
C VAL A 36 -27.53 18.94 3.96
N ASP A 37 -26.78 18.02 4.54
CA ASP A 37 -26.43 18.10 5.97
C ASP A 37 -25.88 19.51 6.26
N SER A 38 -26.51 20.19 7.19
CA SER A 38 -26.38 21.63 7.47
C SER A 38 -25.06 22.02 8.15
N ASP A 39 -24.08 21.12 8.24
CA ASP A 39 -22.86 21.34 9.03
C ASP A 39 -21.59 21.64 8.20
N GLU A 40 -21.67 21.71 6.86
CA GLU A 40 -20.62 22.34 6.07
C GLU A 40 -21.00 23.78 5.76
N GLU A 41 -20.47 24.74 6.52
CA GLU A 41 -20.42 26.15 6.14
C GLU A 41 -19.72 26.28 4.77
N THR A 42 -20.47 26.17 3.70
CA THR A 42 -20.03 26.56 2.37
C THR A 42 -20.05 28.07 2.33
N GLU A 43 -18.86 28.70 2.48
CA GLU A 43 -18.68 30.07 2.05
C GLU A 43 -19.28 30.25 0.65
N ALA A 44 -20.25 31.11 0.55
CA ALA A 44 -20.99 31.45 -0.65
C ALA A 44 -20.07 32.15 -1.66
N SER A 45 -19.29 31.38 -2.41
CA SER A 45 -18.80 31.83 -3.72
C SER A 45 -19.86 31.46 -4.75
N GLY A 46 -20.52 32.45 -5.33
CA GLY A 46 -21.60 32.33 -6.30
C GLY A 46 -21.38 31.27 -7.35
N GLY A 47 -21.78 30.04 -7.07
CA GLY A 47 -21.70 28.92 -7.97
C GLY A 47 -23.07 28.54 -8.47
N ASP A 48 -23.18 28.24 -9.76
CA ASP A 48 -24.38 27.70 -10.37
C ASP A 48 -24.92 26.52 -9.56
N PRO A 49 -26.25 26.37 -9.45
CA PRO A 49 -26.87 25.26 -8.74
C PRO A 49 -26.39 23.91 -9.30
N LEU A 50 -26.27 22.91 -8.42
CA LEU A 50 -26.00 21.54 -8.82
C LEU A 50 -27.06 21.07 -9.82
N VAL A 51 -26.65 20.73 -11.03
CA VAL A 51 -27.53 20.17 -12.04
C VAL A 51 -27.36 18.64 -12.00
N PRO A 52 -28.35 17.89 -11.51
CA PRO A 52 -28.29 16.43 -11.49
C PRO A 52 -28.22 15.88 -12.92
N PHE A 53 -27.72 14.64 -13.06
CA PHE A 53 -27.82 13.94 -14.34
C PHE A 53 -29.30 13.79 -14.73
N PRO A 54 -29.67 14.09 -15.99
CA PRO A 54 -31.01 13.83 -16.45
C PRO A 54 -31.38 12.35 -16.27
N ALA A 55 -32.58 12.05 -15.85
CA ALA A 55 -33.06 10.66 -15.70
C ALA A 55 -32.92 9.85 -17.00
N SER A 56 -32.92 10.52 -18.16
CA SER A 56 -32.67 9.91 -19.48
C SER A 56 -31.22 9.39 -19.64
N ASP A 57 -30.28 9.84 -18.83
CA ASP A 57 -28.88 9.51 -18.95
C ASP A 57 -28.49 8.33 -18.06
N LEU A 58 -29.35 7.96 -17.09
CA LEU A 58 -29.11 6.81 -16.22
C LEU A 58 -29.10 5.50 -17.02
N GLY A 59 -28.08 4.68 -16.79
CA GLY A 59 -27.94 3.40 -17.48
C GLY A 59 -27.61 3.48 -18.96
N THR A 60 -27.10 4.63 -19.45
CA THR A 60 -26.88 4.85 -20.90
C THR A 60 -25.40 4.96 -21.28
N TYR A 61 -24.52 5.15 -20.33
CA TYR A 61 -23.10 5.34 -20.62
C TYR A 61 -22.38 4.04 -20.94
N ASP A 62 -21.45 4.09 -21.88
CA ASP A 62 -20.65 2.94 -22.30
C ASP A 62 -19.44 2.70 -21.38
N VAL A 63 -18.82 3.77 -20.89
CA VAL A 63 -17.56 3.72 -20.15
C VAL A 63 -17.57 4.74 -19.03
N LEU A 64 -17.16 4.30 -17.85
CA LEU A 64 -16.83 5.13 -16.68
C LEU A 64 -15.34 5.07 -16.44
N VAL A 65 -14.65 6.21 -16.48
CA VAL A 65 -13.22 6.31 -16.15
C VAL A 65 -13.05 7.18 -14.92
N SER A 66 -12.31 6.69 -13.93
CA SER A 66 -12.08 7.43 -12.69
C SER A 66 -10.70 7.15 -12.14
N GLU A 67 -10.01 8.19 -11.65
CA GLU A 67 -8.86 8.09 -10.78
C GLU A 67 -9.37 8.24 -9.35
N TRP A 68 -9.47 7.13 -8.61
CA TRP A 68 -10.07 7.02 -7.30
C TRP A 68 -9.11 6.44 -6.24
N MET A 69 -7.97 5.93 -6.66
CA MET A 69 -7.06 5.21 -5.79
C MET A 69 -6.46 6.14 -4.73
N GLY A 70 -6.64 5.76 -3.48
CA GLY A 70 -5.98 6.40 -2.34
C GLY A 70 -4.72 5.67 -1.91
N TYR A 71 -4.10 6.11 -0.83
CA TYR A 71 -3.03 5.34 -0.18
C TYR A 71 -3.56 3.98 0.27
N ALA A 72 -2.71 2.96 0.28
CA ALA A 72 -3.13 1.57 0.52
C ALA A 72 -4.35 1.16 -0.34
N LEU A 73 -4.55 1.81 -1.50
CA LEU A 73 -5.68 1.70 -2.43
C LEU A 73 -6.98 2.33 -1.92
N LEU A 74 -7.44 2.02 -0.69
CA LEU A 74 -8.79 2.33 -0.21
C LEU A 74 -8.89 3.57 0.70
N TYR A 75 -7.78 4.21 1.03
CA TYR A 75 -7.78 5.46 1.79
C TYR A 75 -8.56 6.55 1.02
N GLU A 76 -9.22 7.45 1.72
CA GLU A 76 -10.14 8.47 1.20
C GLU A 76 -11.53 7.94 0.76
N SER A 77 -11.80 6.63 0.79
CA SER A 77 -13.11 6.00 0.49
C SER A 77 -13.72 6.42 -0.86
N MET A 78 -12.89 6.76 -1.86
CA MET A 78 -13.38 7.27 -3.15
C MET A 78 -14.01 6.18 -4.02
N LEU A 79 -13.69 4.90 -3.77
CA LEU A 79 -14.25 3.79 -4.55
C LEU A 79 -15.76 3.63 -4.33
N ASP A 80 -16.29 4.02 -3.17
CA ASP A 80 -17.73 4.02 -2.89
C ASP A 80 -18.50 4.84 -3.95
N THR A 81 -17.99 6.05 -4.21
CA THR A 81 -18.53 6.96 -5.21
C THR A 81 -18.49 6.37 -6.62
N VAL A 82 -17.41 5.67 -6.96
CA VAL A 82 -17.25 5.01 -8.27
C VAL A 82 -18.27 3.87 -8.42
N ILE A 83 -18.49 3.08 -7.36
CA ILE A 83 -19.49 2.00 -7.36
C ILE A 83 -20.89 2.58 -7.56
N VAL A 84 -21.27 3.63 -6.83
CA VAL A 84 -22.55 4.32 -6.98
C VAL A 84 -22.73 4.85 -8.41
N ALA A 85 -21.69 5.51 -8.95
CA ALA A 85 -21.73 6.03 -10.32
C ALA A 85 -21.81 4.91 -11.38
N ARG A 86 -21.06 3.81 -11.19
CA ARG A 86 -21.10 2.62 -12.04
C ARG A 86 -22.52 2.07 -12.13
N ASP A 87 -23.14 1.83 -10.98
CA ASP A 87 -24.44 1.18 -10.91
C ASP A 87 -25.58 2.04 -11.46
N ALA A 88 -25.43 3.36 -11.35
CA ALA A 88 -26.45 4.28 -11.82
C ALA A 88 -26.28 4.70 -13.28
N LEU A 89 -25.05 4.84 -13.77
CA LEU A 89 -24.78 5.48 -15.06
C LEU A 89 -24.46 4.50 -16.18
N LEU A 90 -23.76 3.38 -15.88
CA LEU A 90 -23.37 2.43 -16.92
C LEU A 90 -24.55 1.60 -17.41
N LYS A 91 -24.59 1.40 -18.72
CA LYS A 91 -25.48 0.41 -19.34
C LYS A 91 -25.02 -1.01 -18.98
N PRO A 92 -25.91 -2.01 -19.07
CA PRO A 92 -25.50 -3.41 -18.89
C PRO A 92 -24.34 -3.77 -19.82
N GLY A 93 -23.23 -4.28 -19.23
CA GLY A 93 -22.01 -4.57 -19.97
C GLY A 93 -21.11 -3.37 -20.30
N GLY A 94 -21.42 -2.18 -19.79
CA GLY A 94 -20.55 -1.01 -19.86
C GLY A 94 -19.25 -1.23 -19.08
N ALA A 95 -18.19 -0.50 -19.45
CA ALA A 95 -16.87 -0.62 -18.89
C ALA A 95 -16.64 0.37 -17.76
N VAL A 96 -16.09 -0.09 -16.63
CA VAL A 96 -15.48 0.76 -15.60
C VAL A 96 -13.94 0.64 -15.71
N LEU A 97 -13.22 1.75 -15.66
CA LEU A 97 -11.76 1.79 -15.79
C LEU A 97 -11.14 2.66 -14.70
N PRO A 98 -10.14 2.12 -13.96
CA PRO A 98 -9.63 0.74 -14.02
C PRO A 98 -10.72 -0.28 -13.67
N ASP A 99 -10.61 -1.49 -14.19
CA ASP A 99 -11.62 -2.53 -13.99
C ASP A 99 -11.21 -3.57 -12.93
N VAL A 100 -9.93 -3.64 -12.62
CA VAL A 100 -9.38 -4.51 -11.58
C VAL A 100 -8.38 -3.75 -10.75
N ALA A 101 -8.42 -3.96 -9.43
CA ALA A 101 -7.38 -3.49 -8.53
C ALA A 101 -6.93 -4.63 -7.61
N THR A 102 -5.62 -4.71 -7.32
CA THR A 102 -5.03 -5.78 -6.53
C THR A 102 -4.14 -5.19 -5.45
N ILE A 103 -4.38 -5.55 -4.19
CA ILE A 103 -3.53 -5.17 -3.06
C ILE A 103 -2.49 -6.26 -2.83
N ARG A 104 -1.23 -5.85 -2.79
CA ARG A 104 -0.07 -6.70 -2.57
C ARG A 104 0.63 -6.38 -1.28
N VAL A 105 1.36 -7.36 -0.75
CA VAL A 105 2.20 -7.21 0.45
C VAL A 105 3.54 -7.91 0.26
N ALA A 106 4.58 -7.35 0.91
CA ALA A 106 5.86 -8.02 1.13
C ALA A 106 6.48 -7.55 2.44
N GLY A 107 7.32 -8.38 3.04
CA GLY A 107 8.16 -7.99 4.15
C GLY A 107 9.28 -7.05 3.71
N PHE A 108 9.63 -6.09 4.54
CA PHE A 108 10.74 -5.18 4.29
C PHE A 108 11.84 -5.30 5.34
N SER A 109 13.06 -5.04 4.89
CA SER A 109 14.27 -5.08 5.71
C SER A 109 14.48 -3.77 6.49
N ARG A 110 15.49 -3.75 7.38
CA ARG A 110 15.93 -2.56 8.10
C ARG A 110 16.27 -1.39 7.16
N LEU A 111 16.75 -1.67 5.97
CA LEU A 111 17.11 -0.66 4.97
C LEU A 111 15.93 0.21 4.49
N ALA A 112 14.70 -0.28 4.62
CA ALA A 112 13.49 0.51 4.34
C ALA A 112 13.07 1.43 5.50
N THR A 113 13.77 1.40 6.62
CA THR A 113 13.49 2.21 7.81
C THR A 113 14.44 3.41 7.91
N SER A 114 14.20 4.31 8.85
CA SER A 114 15.14 5.39 9.17
C SER A 114 16.34 4.94 10.02
N ALA A 115 16.34 3.70 10.52
CA ALA A 115 17.34 3.21 11.46
C ALA A 115 18.79 3.25 10.92
N PRO A 116 19.07 2.93 9.63
CA PRO A 116 20.45 2.98 9.11
C PRO A 116 21.12 4.35 9.21
N PHE A 117 20.35 5.43 9.10
CA PHE A 117 20.91 6.78 9.26
C PHE A 117 21.50 7.02 10.63
N TRP A 118 20.96 6.38 11.67
CA TRP A 118 21.35 6.59 13.06
C TRP A 118 22.47 5.65 13.55
N ASP A 119 22.99 4.79 12.65
CA ASP A 119 24.14 3.93 12.97
C ASP A 119 25.45 4.71 13.06
N ASP A 120 25.57 5.78 12.28
CA ASP A 120 26.73 6.66 12.30
C ASP A 120 26.31 8.10 11.99
N VAL A 121 26.15 8.90 13.03
CA VAL A 121 25.90 10.34 12.94
C VAL A 121 27.13 11.07 13.42
N TYR A 122 27.97 11.49 12.50
CA TYR A 122 29.27 12.11 12.81
C TYR A 122 30.19 11.24 13.69
N GLY A 123 30.18 9.93 13.53
CA GLY A 123 30.97 8.98 14.31
C GLY A 123 30.30 8.51 15.61
N PHE A 124 29.03 8.86 15.84
CA PHE A 124 28.27 8.45 17.02
C PHE A 124 27.13 7.52 16.60
N GLU A 125 27.02 6.37 17.24
CA GLU A 125 25.85 5.50 17.19
C GLU A 125 24.75 6.06 18.09
N MET A 126 23.50 6.07 17.63
CA MET A 126 22.35 6.62 18.36
C MET A 126 21.23 5.58 18.55
N PRO A 127 21.46 4.48 19.30
CA PRO A 127 20.49 3.39 19.44
C PRO A 127 19.18 3.84 20.11
N GLU A 128 19.22 4.74 21.09
CA GLU A 128 18.02 5.23 21.76
C GLU A 128 17.11 6.02 20.79
N VAL A 129 17.70 6.71 19.80
CA VAL A 129 16.94 7.42 18.76
C VAL A 129 16.29 6.41 17.81
N GLN A 130 17.02 5.37 17.42
CA GLN A 130 16.49 4.28 16.57
C GLN A 130 15.32 3.59 17.25
N ASP A 131 15.43 3.23 18.53
CA ASP A 131 14.36 2.58 19.29
C ASP A 131 13.11 3.46 19.37
N ARG A 132 13.31 4.76 19.66
CA ARG A 132 12.20 5.71 19.72
C ARG A 132 11.48 5.87 18.38
N LEU A 133 12.25 5.97 17.30
CA LEU A 133 11.67 6.07 15.95
C LEU A 133 10.94 4.80 15.54
N ARG A 134 11.44 3.62 15.93
CA ARG A 134 10.74 2.35 15.71
C ARG A 134 9.43 2.29 16.48
N GLU A 135 9.43 2.68 17.76
CA GLU A 135 8.21 2.77 18.57
C GLU A 135 7.18 3.71 17.95
N ASP A 136 7.63 4.88 17.46
CA ASP A 136 6.74 5.86 16.81
C ASP A 136 6.21 5.32 15.47
N ALA A 137 7.05 4.68 14.66
CA ALA A 137 6.65 4.07 13.39
C ALA A 137 5.65 2.91 13.55
N CYS A 138 5.65 2.26 14.73
CA CYS A 138 4.67 1.22 15.03
C CYS A 138 3.29 1.78 15.38
N LYS A 139 3.10 3.08 15.60
CA LYS A 139 1.82 3.64 16.10
C LYS A 139 0.75 3.75 15.02
N ALA A 140 1.14 4.02 13.78
CA ALA A 140 0.25 4.23 12.64
C ALA A 140 0.87 3.70 11.35
N ALA A 141 0.05 3.53 10.32
CA ALA A 141 0.52 3.24 8.98
C ALA A 141 1.27 4.47 8.42
N MET A 142 2.42 4.24 7.78
CA MET A 142 3.25 5.30 7.22
C MET A 142 3.30 5.19 5.71
N VAL A 143 3.05 6.29 5.01
CA VAL A 143 3.21 6.34 3.54
C VAL A 143 4.62 6.82 3.23
N THR A 144 5.45 5.93 2.69
CA THR A 144 6.87 6.20 2.42
C THR A 144 7.32 5.46 1.17
N PRO A 145 8.10 6.10 0.28
CA PRO A 145 8.73 5.40 -0.83
C PRO A 145 9.72 4.36 -0.30
N MET A 146 9.67 3.16 -0.87
CA MET A 146 10.59 2.07 -0.58
C MET A 146 11.29 1.64 -1.87
N LYS A 147 12.59 1.36 -1.81
CA LYS A 147 13.31 0.74 -2.94
C LYS A 147 12.96 -0.74 -3.02
N GLY A 148 12.89 -1.29 -4.24
CA GLY A 148 12.61 -2.72 -4.46
C GLY A 148 13.62 -3.66 -3.80
N ALA A 149 14.90 -3.25 -3.72
CA ALA A 149 15.94 -4.00 -3.02
C ALA A 149 15.71 -4.14 -1.51
N HIS A 150 14.88 -3.28 -0.91
CA HIS A 150 14.56 -3.34 0.52
C HIS A 150 13.41 -4.32 0.85
N ALA A 151 12.67 -4.80 -0.18
CA ALA A 151 11.73 -5.90 0.00
C ALA A 151 12.51 -7.20 0.21
N CYS A 152 12.34 -7.82 1.37
CA CYS A 152 13.13 -8.98 1.78
C CYS A 152 12.34 -10.30 1.72
N THR A 153 11.07 -10.25 1.37
CA THR A 153 10.26 -11.44 1.08
C THR A 153 9.67 -11.38 -0.32
N ASP A 154 9.22 -12.51 -0.84
CA ASP A 154 8.37 -12.53 -2.02
C ASP A 154 7.07 -11.78 -1.76
N ALA A 155 6.50 -11.22 -2.85
CA ALA A 155 5.25 -10.51 -2.77
C ALA A 155 4.06 -11.46 -2.82
N ALA A 156 3.04 -11.20 -1.97
CA ALA A 156 1.80 -11.94 -1.96
C ALA A 156 0.60 -11.02 -2.26
N THR A 157 -0.47 -11.60 -2.81
CA THR A 157 -1.74 -10.91 -3.05
C THR A 157 -2.67 -11.12 -1.86
N VAL A 158 -3.13 -10.05 -1.24
CA VAL A 158 -4.06 -10.11 -0.10
C VAL A 158 -5.51 -9.84 -0.50
N LYS A 159 -5.74 -9.03 -1.52
CA LYS A 159 -7.09 -8.76 -2.05
C LYS A 159 -7.03 -8.40 -3.53
N ARG A 160 -7.97 -8.95 -4.29
CA ARG A 160 -8.26 -8.54 -5.67
C ARG A 160 -9.70 -8.05 -5.73
N LEU A 161 -9.88 -6.87 -6.30
CA LEU A 161 -11.17 -6.20 -6.46
C LEU A 161 -11.53 -6.20 -7.94
N ASP A 162 -12.69 -6.74 -8.29
CA ASP A 162 -13.27 -6.64 -9.60
C ASP A 162 -14.30 -5.49 -9.61
N LEU A 163 -13.93 -4.35 -10.17
CA LEU A 163 -14.73 -3.14 -10.14
C LEU A 163 -16.02 -3.24 -10.97
N CYS A 164 -16.14 -4.26 -11.80
CA CYS A 164 -17.37 -4.48 -12.54
C CYS A 164 -18.47 -5.14 -11.70
N SER A 165 -18.13 -5.78 -10.58
CA SER A 165 -19.08 -6.55 -9.77
C SER A 165 -19.04 -6.28 -8.27
N ILE A 166 -17.99 -5.65 -7.76
CA ILE A 166 -17.80 -5.39 -6.33
C ILE A 166 -18.94 -4.50 -5.78
N ALA A 167 -19.36 -4.79 -4.54
CA ALA A 167 -20.27 -3.93 -3.79
C ALA A 167 -19.51 -3.10 -2.74
N VAL A 168 -20.15 -2.05 -2.21
CA VAL A 168 -19.54 -1.19 -1.18
C VAL A 168 -19.17 -1.99 0.07
N ASP A 169 -20.02 -2.95 0.46
CA ASP A 169 -19.78 -3.78 1.64
C ASP A 169 -18.54 -4.69 1.52
N ASP A 170 -18.07 -4.97 0.29
CA ASP A 170 -16.87 -5.76 0.05
C ASP A 170 -15.56 -4.99 0.27
N LEU A 171 -15.64 -3.67 0.46
CA LEU A 171 -14.48 -2.80 0.65
C LEU A 171 -13.89 -2.89 2.05
N GLU A 172 -14.68 -3.35 3.02
CA GLU A 172 -14.18 -3.75 4.32
C GLU A 172 -13.93 -5.25 4.32
N PHE A 173 -12.72 -5.66 4.65
CA PHE A 173 -12.36 -7.07 4.54
C PHE A 173 -11.23 -7.47 5.50
N THR A 174 -11.16 -8.78 5.76
CA THR A 174 -9.96 -9.45 6.26
C THR A 174 -9.53 -10.48 5.22
N SER A 175 -8.27 -10.43 4.78
CA SER A 175 -7.76 -11.33 3.75
C SER A 175 -7.69 -12.79 4.24
N ALA A 176 -7.56 -13.73 3.33
CA ALA A 176 -7.01 -15.04 3.66
C ALA A 176 -5.56 -14.89 4.16
N TRP A 177 -5.05 -15.92 4.83
CA TRP A 177 -3.63 -16.01 5.16
C TRP A 177 -2.80 -16.15 3.89
N VAL A 178 -1.73 -15.39 3.80
CA VAL A 178 -0.71 -15.49 2.75
C VAL A 178 0.64 -15.79 3.38
N ASP A 179 1.50 -16.47 2.65
CA ASP A 179 2.84 -16.82 3.10
C ASP A 179 3.85 -15.81 2.55
N LEU A 180 4.70 -15.29 3.42
CA LEU A 180 5.84 -14.44 3.09
C LEU A 180 7.12 -15.22 3.42
N ALA A 181 7.82 -15.67 2.40
CA ALA A 181 9.12 -16.34 2.51
C ALA A 181 10.24 -15.39 2.09
N ALA A 182 11.45 -15.60 2.59
CA ALA A 182 12.60 -14.80 2.21
C ALA A 182 12.90 -14.94 0.72
N ARG A 183 13.22 -13.84 0.04
CA ARG A 183 13.50 -13.80 -1.40
C ARG A 183 14.77 -14.55 -1.75
N SER A 184 14.72 -15.27 -2.89
CA SER A 184 15.85 -16.07 -3.38
C SER A 184 17.04 -15.24 -3.88
N ASP A 185 16.80 -14.00 -4.30
CA ASP A 185 17.84 -13.06 -4.75
C ASP A 185 18.53 -12.30 -3.58
N GLY A 186 18.09 -12.56 -2.36
CA GLY A 186 18.62 -11.95 -1.13
C GLY A 186 18.34 -10.42 -1.06
N VAL A 187 18.53 -9.85 0.11
CA VAL A 187 18.61 -8.39 0.27
C VAL A 187 20.04 -8.01 -0.09
N ARG A 188 20.32 -7.70 -1.35
CA ARG A 188 21.61 -7.10 -1.73
C ARG A 188 21.57 -5.65 -1.35
N GLY A 189 22.52 -5.23 -0.51
CA GLY A 189 22.78 -3.80 -0.32
C GLY A 189 23.06 -3.17 -1.70
N ASP A 190 22.41 -2.05 -1.99
CA ASP A 190 22.63 -1.34 -3.24
C ASP A 190 24.11 -0.94 -3.35
N GLU A 191 24.90 -1.64 -4.16
CA GLU A 191 26.22 -1.18 -4.59
C GLU A 191 26.13 0.15 -5.40
N ASP A 192 24.93 0.54 -5.84
CA ASP A 192 24.68 1.71 -6.69
C ASP A 192 24.49 3.04 -5.93
N ASP A 193 24.49 3.06 -4.59
CA ASP A 193 24.39 4.34 -3.83
C ASP A 193 25.72 5.11 -3.73
N ALA A 194 26.75 4.67 -4.44
CA ALA A 194 28.00 5.43 -4.61
C ALA A 194 27.85 6.68 -5.49
N SER A 195 26.70 6.97 -6.09
CA SER A 195 26.49 8.06 -7.05
C SER A 195 25.86 9.34 -6.48
N VAL A 196 25.49 9.40 -5.20
CA VAL A 196 25.14 10.68 -4.56
C VAL A 196 26.42 11.33 -3.99
N LYS A 197 27.38 11.57 -4.84
CA LYS A 197 28.34 12.65 -4.60
C LYS A 197 27.64 13.98 -4.90
N ALA A 198 26.90 14.49 -3.93
CA ALA A 198 26.56 15.89 -3.91
C ALA A 198 27.84 16.69 -4.01
N GLY A 199 27.91 17.63 -4.96
CA GLY A 199 29.02 18.56 -5.08
C GLY A 199 29.23 19.32 -3.77
N ALA A 200 30.20 18.89 -3.00
CA ALA A 200 30.79 19.61 -1.90
C ALA A 200 32.11 20.13 -2.38
N GLY A 201 32.25 21.46 -2.31
CA GLY A 201 33.45 22.19 -2.71
C GLY A 201 34.71 21.65 -2.02
N GLU A 202 35.81 21.80 -2.71
CA GLU A 202 37.17 21.50 -2.27
C GLU A 202 37.44 22.13 -0.88
N GLY A 203 37.73 21.30 0.11
CA GLY A 203 38.22 21.80 1.37
C GLY A 203 37.81 21.04 2.64
N ALA A 204 37.74 19.70 2.66
CA ALA A 204 37.66 18.96 3.90
C ALA A 204 38.57 17.73 3.87
N THR A 205 39.55 17.76 4.76
CA THR A 205 40.50 16.70 5.07
C THR A 205 39.81 15.39 5.46
N GLY A 206 40.16 14.35 4.74
CA GLY A 206 40.07 12.93 4.97
C GLY A 206 39.38 12.41 6.26
N LEU A 207 38.08 12.31 6.26
CA LEU A 207 37.35 11.33 7.06
C LEU A 207 36.79 10.30 6.08
N THR A 208 37.45 9.16 6.05
CA THR A 208 37.02 7.97 5.31
C THR A 208 35.67 7.57 5.90
N GLN A 209 34.60 7.75 5.13
CA GLN A 209 33.32 7.14 5.45
C GLN A 209 33.55 5.62 5.53
N ARG A 210 33.56 5.08 6.74
CA ARG A 210 33.51 3.65 6.95
C ARG A 210 32.21 3.20 6.34
N SER A 211 32.27 2.40 5.26
CA SER A 211 31.14 1.62 4.80
C SER A 211 30.58 0.89 6.00
N VAL A 212 29.31 1.16 6.34
CA VAL A 212 28.61 0.39 7.38
C VAL A 212 28.61 -1.04 6.87
N VAL A 213 29.49 -1.86 7.40
CA VAL A 213 29.46 -3.31 7.18
C VAL A 213 28.21 -3.78 7.91
N ILE A 214 27.15 -4.04 7.15
CA ILE A 214 26.00 -4.74 7.68
C ILE A 214 26.54 -6.13 8.04
N GLU A 215 26.58 -6.46 9.34
CA GLU A 215 27.06 -7.76 9.84
C GLU A 215 26.27 -8.99 9.33
N ASP A 216 25.35 -8.78 8.39
CA ASP A 216 24.51 -9.81 7.76
C ASP A 216 25.09 -10.37 6.44
N ASP A 217 26.36 -10.08 6.08
CA ASP A 217 27.02 -10.59 4.86
C ASP A 217 27.41 -12.09 4.92
N ALA A 218 27.10 -12.78 6.02
CA ALA A 218 27.23 -14.23 6.07
C ALA A 218 26.14 -14.87 5.23
N VAL A 219 26.49 -15.71 4.26
CA VAL A 219 25.57 -16.44 3.35
C VAL A 219 24.43 -17.16 4.10
N ASP A 220 24.62 -17.47 5.37
CA ASP A 220 23.66 -18.15 6.26
C ASP A 220 23.02 -17.23 7.31
N ALA A 221 23.21 -15.91 7.25
CA ALA A 221 22.59 -14.99 8.20
C ALA A 221 21.06 -14.92 7.97
N PRO A 222 20.25 -14.94 9.05
CA PRO A 222 18.80 -14.83 8.91
C PRO A 222 18.38 -13.49 8.28
N VAL A 223 17.39 -13.54 7.38
CA VAL A 223 16.77 -12.34 6.80
C VAL A 223 15.83 -11.72 7.82
N MET A 224 16.09 -10.47 8.22
CA MET A 224 15.32 -9.78 9.24
C MET A 224 14.18 -8.96 8.62
N VAL A 225 12.94 -9.33 8.91
CA VAL A 225 11.73 -8.63 8.46
C VAL A 225 11.31 -7.62 9.51
N HIS A 226 11.44 -6.32 9.20
CA HIS A 226 11.14 -5.19 10.10
C HIS A 226 9.70 -4.68 10.00
N GLY A 227 8.94 -5.18 9.04
CA GLY A 227 7.54 -4.84 8.84
C GLY A 227 7.03 -5.34 7.51
N VAL A 228 5.80 -4.95 7.18
CA VAL A 228 5.10 -5.32 5.96
C VAL A 228 4.75 -4.05 5.18
N ALA A 229 5.14 -4.00 3.92
CA ALA A 229 4.77 -2.95 2.98
C ALA A 229 3.59 -3.40 2.13
N LEU A 230 2.61 -2.50 1.98
CA LEU A 230 1.47 -2.68 1.08
C LEU A 230 1.61 -1.75 -0.12
N TRP A 231 1.20 -2.24 -1.27
CA TRP A 231 1.03 -1.47 -2.49
C TRP A 231 -0.13 -2.03 -3.31
N PHE A 232 -0.43 -1.42 -4.43
CA PHE A 232 -1.48 -1.90 -5.30
C PHE A 232 -1.09 -1.84 -6.78
N ASP A 233 -1.74 -2.71 -7.55
CA ASP A 233 -1.73 -2.71 -9.00
C ASP A 233 -3.15 -2.45 -9.49
N THR A 234 -3.32 -1.70 -10.59
CA THR A 234 -4.60 -1.54 -11.27
C THR A 234 -4.49 -1.88 -12.74
N GLU A 235 -5.47 -2.62 -13.24
CA GLU A 235 -5.56 -3.05 -14.63
C GLU A 235 -6.65 -2.24 -15.36
N PHE A 236 -6.40 -1.94 -16.63
CA PHE A 236 -7.28 -1.12 -17.44
C PHE A 236 -7.79 -1.91 -18.65
N GLY A 237 -8.90 -2.59 -18.48
CA GLY A 237 -9.69 -3.08 -19.57
C GLY A 237 -9.23 -4.35 -20.29
N ALA A 238 -8.42 -5.22 -19.65
CA ALA A 238 -8.01 -6.49 -20.25
C ALA A 238 -9.20 -7.33 -20.75
N ARG A 239 -10.33 -7.27 -20.04
CA ARG A 239 -11.57 -7.95 -20.45
C ARG A 239 -12.29 -7.28 -21.63
N PHE A 240 -12.00 -5.99 -21.87
CA PHE A 240 -12.60 -5.22 -22.97
C PHE A 240 -11.69 -5.14 -24.18
N CYS A 241 -10.39 -5.04 -23.97
CA CYS A 241 -9.37 -4.98 -25.02
C CYS A 241 -8.04 -5.58 -24.50
N ALA A 242 -7.83 -6.88 -24.70
CA ALA A 242 -6.63 -7.57 -24.22
C ALA A 242 -5.34 -7.05 -24.87
N GLU A 243 -5.41 -6.51 -26.10
CA GLU A 243 -4.26 -5.97 -26.82
C GLU A 243 -3.77 -4.63 -26.29
N CYS A 244 -4.62 -3.90 -25.54
CA CYS A 244 -4.38 -2.54 -25.07
C CYS A 244 -4.71 -2.40 -23.58
N ALA A 245 -4.30 -3.35 -22.75
CA ALA A 245 -4.59 -3.37 -21.33
C ALA A 245 -3.37 -2.93 -20.49
N PRO A 246 -3.17 -1.62 -20.26
CA PRO A 246 -2.09 -1.16 -19.41
C PRO A 246 -2.35 -1.52 -17.96
N THR A 247 -1.27 -1.73 -17.21
CA THR A 247 -1.28 -1.88 -15.76
C THR A 247 -0.55 -0.70 -15.15
N LEU A 248 -1.12 -0.09 -14.12
CA LEU A 248 -0.42 0.85 -13.25
C LEU A 248 -0.07 0.12 -11.98
N SER A 249 1.21 0.11 -11.62
CA SER A 249 1.71 -0.50 -10.40
C SER A 249 2.34 0.56 -9.49
N THR A 250 2.06 0.43 -8.19
CA THR A 250 2.74 1.20 -7.15
C THR A 250 3.74 0.34 -6.37
N SER A 251 4.20 -0.76 -7.00
CA SER A 251 5.21 -1.66 -6.49
C SER A 251 6.53 -0.93 -6.21
N PRO A 252 7.26 -1.29 -5.15
CA PRO A 252 8.60 -0.74 -4.91
C PRO A 252 9.62 -1.12 -6.00
N HIS A 253 9.32 -2.11 -6.84
CA HIS A 253 10.17 -2.52 -7.98
C HIS A 253 9.91 -1.74 -9.27
N GLU A 254 8.85 -0.92 -9.28
CA GLU A 254 8.45 -0.11 -10.41
C GLU A 254 8.82 1.36 -10.22
N ARG A 255 8.56 2.17 -11.25
CA ARG A 255 8.78 3.61 -11.14
C ARG A 255 7.95 4.19 -10.01
N GLN A 256 8.60 4.91 -9.10
CA GLN A 256 7.95 5.56 -7.96
C GLN A 256 6.79 6.45 -8.42
N THR A 257 5.67 6.30 -7.71
CA THR A 257 4.47 7.12 -7.87
C THR A 257 4.23 7.94 -6.60
N HIS A 258 3.29 8.89 -6.65
CA HIS A 258 2.91 9.68 -5.46
C HIS A 258 2.16 8.86 -4.39
N TRP A 259 1.64 7.67 -4.73
CA TRP A 259 1.04 6.75 -3.75
C TRP A 259 2.08 6.08 -2.85
N ALA A 260 3.32 5.98 -3.31
CA ALA A 260 4.38 5.30 -2.58
C ALA A 260 3.95 3.89 -2.09
N GLN A 261 4.47 3.44 -0.96
CA GLN A 261 4.02 2.23 -0.28
C GLN A 261 3.50 2.57 1.10
N THR A 262 2.57 1.75 1.62
CA THR A 262 2.08 1.88 3.00
C THR A 262 2.83 0.90 3.87
N MET A 263 3.60 1.42 4.82
CA MET A 263 4.52 0.67 5.68
C MET A 263 3.88 0.40 7.03
N LEU A 264 3.79 -0.87 7.43
CA LEU A 264 3.33 -1.34 8.73
C LEU A 264 4.52 -1.92 9.50
N HIS A 265 5.05 -1.18 10.45
CA HIS A 265 6.25 -1.56 11.19
C HIS A 265 5.96 -2.57 12.29
N LEU A 266 6.82 -3.57 12.44
CA LEU A 266 6.80 -4.51 13.55
C LEU A 266 7.60 -3.95 14.74
N PRO A 267 7.14 -4.15 15.98
CA PRO A 267 7.89 -3.72 17.16
C PRO A 267 9.21 -4.50 17.32
N GLU A 268 9.20 -5.76 16.93
CA GLU A 268 10.38 -6.62 16.88
C GLU A 268 10.46 -7.27 15.48
N PRO A 269 11.66 -7.31 14.86
CA PRO A 269 11.80 -7.94 13.57
C PRO A 269 11.66 -9.46 13.68
N ILE A 270 11.09 -10.06 12.63
CA ILE A 270 10.97 -11.52 12.52
C ILE A 270 12.12 -12.02 11.64
N ALA A 271 12.86 -13.00 12.14
CA ALA A 271 13.95 -13.66 11.42
C ALA A 271 13.42 -14.77 10.52
N LEU A 272 13.82 -14.76 9.25
CA LEU A 272 13.54 -15.81 8.26
C LEU A 272 14.81 -16.56 7.88
N ILE A 273 14.67 -17.85 7.56
CA ILE A 273 15.74 -18.66 6.99
C ILE A 273 16.07 -18.10 5.61
N PRO A 274 17.35 -17.79 5.31
CA PRO A 274 17.74 -17.36 3.96
C PRO A 274 17.54 -18.49 2.94
N PRO A 275 17.17 -18.17 1.70
CA PRO A 275 16.99 -19.17 0.67
C PRO A 275 18.31 -19.91 0.39
N GLY A 276 18.20 -21.24 0.21
CA GLY A 276 19.38 -22.09 -0.08
C GLY A 276 20.28 -22.38 1.14
N SER A 277 19.91 -21.93 2.33
CA SER A 277 20.64 -22.27 3.56
C SER A 277 20.48 -23.76 3.88
N GLU A 278 21.60 -24.46 4.18
CA GLU A 278 21.58 -25.85 4.63
C GLU A 278 20.85 -26.04 5.98
N LYS A 279 20.71 -24.99 6.77
CA LYS A 279 19.91 -24.99 8.00
C LYS A 279 18.42 -25.24 7.77
N ALA A 280 17.91 -24.97 6.56
CA ALA A 280 16.55 -25.33 6.16
C ALA A 280 16.38 -26.86 5.99
N ALA A 281 17.46 -27.60 5.72
CA ALA A 281 17.45 -29.04 5.44
C ALA A 281 17.90 -29.90 6.65
N SER A 282 18.65 -29.35 7.58
CA SER A 282 19.12 -30.05 8.78
C SER A 282 18.26 -29.65 9.96
N GLY A 283 17.50 -30.58 10.54
CA GLY A 283 16.80 -30.40 11.81
C GLY A 283 17.78 -30.12 12.98
N VAL A 284 18.53 -29.03 12.88
CA VAL A 284 19.36 -28.53 13.97
C VAL A 284 18.40 -28.12 15.08
N GLU A 285 18.60 -28.69 16.27
CA GLU A 285 17.85 -28.26 17.47
C GLU A 285 18.04 -26.75 17.65
N THR A 286 17.06 -25.99 17.16
CA THR A 286 17.00 -24.57 17.35
C THR A 286 16.41 -24.31 18.73
N SER A 287 17.18 -23.69 19.59
CA SER A 287 16.70 -23.31 20.92
C SER A 287 16.08 -21.91 20.85
N GLY A 288 14.87 -21.78 21.35
CA GLY A 288 14.19 -20.50 21.48
C GLY A 288 12.92 -20.36 20.64
N LYS A 289 12.34 -19.18 20.72
CA LYS A 289 11.09 -18.81 20.06
C LYS A 289 11.27 -18.76 18.53
N VAL A 290 10.35 -19.37 17.77
CA VAL A 290 10.35 -19.34 16.30
C VAL A 290 10.25 -17.90 15.79
N GLY A 291 11.04 -17.54 14.78
CA GLY A 291 11.10 -16.20 14.22
C GLY A 291 12.15 -15.30 14.89
N THR A 292 13.01 -15.83 15.74
CA THR A 292 14.18 -15.12 16.30
C THR A 292 15.47 -15.47 15.54
N ARG A 293 16.54 -14.68 15.72
CA ARG A 293 17.86 -14.99 15.11
C ARG A 293 18.38 -16.38 15.47
N GLY A 294 18.10 -16.87 16.68
CA GLY A 294 18.50 -18.20 17.16
C GLY A 294 17.62 -19.34 16.62
N ASN A 295 16.41 -19.03 16.19
CA ASN A 295 15.41 -19.95 15.63
C ASN A 295 14.60 -19.28 14.52
N PRO A 296 15.22 -19.02 13.33
CA PRO A 296 14.54 -18.32 12.25
C PRO A 296 13.40 -19.15 11.66
N ALA A 297 12.32 -18.48 11.26
CA ALA A 297 11.16 -19.09 10.64
C ALA A 297 11.43 -19.41 9.15
N ALA A 298 10.77 -20.42 8.61
CA ALA A 298 10.78 -20.69 7.18
C ALA A 298 9.92 -19.67 6.40
N LYS A 299 8.84 -19.21 7.03
CA LYS A 299 7.93 -18.22 6.46
C LYS A 299 7.18 -17.47 7.56
N ILE A 300 6.57 -16.36 7.17
CA ILE A 300 5.59 -15.64 7.96
C ILE A 300 4.21 -15.86 7.33
N LYS A 301 3.26 -16.42 8.06
CA LYS A 301 1.85 -16.33 7.69
C LYS A 301 1.41 -14.91 7.99
N CYS A 302 0.93 -14.21 6.97
CA CYS A 302 0.48 -12.83 7.05
C CYS A 302 -1.00 -12.73 6.68
N ARG A 303 -1.74 -11.90 7.41
CA ARG A 303 -3.13 -11.55 7.11
C ARG A 303 -3.33 -10.07 7.32
N VAL A 304 -4.00 -9.44 6.35
CA VAL A 304 -4.30 -7.99 6.36
C VAL A 304 -5.80 -7.79 6.33
N GLY A 305 -6.31 -6.92 7.20
CA GLY A 305 -7.68 -6.43 7.12
C GLY A 305 -7.69 -4.93 6.89
N MET A 306 -8.74 -4.43 6.27
CA MET A 306 -9.00 -3.02 6.06
C MET A 306 -10.44 -2.71 6.43
N ALA A 307 -10.65 -1.66 7.21
CA ALA A 307 -11.96 -1.15 7.59
C ALA A 307 -11.95 0.38 7.57
N LYS A 308 -13.09 0.97 7.27
CA LYS A 308 -13.25 2.42 7.41
C LYS A 308 -13.21 2.80 8.89
N CYS A 309 -12.61 3.95 9.19
CA CYS A 309 -12.64 4.46 10.55
C CYS A 309 -14.08 4.82 10.93
N ALA A 310 -14.54 4.33 12.08
CA ALA A 310 -15.91 4.53 12.55
C ALA A 310 -16.19 5.99 13.03
N GLU A 311 -15.15 6.78 13.27
CA GLU A 311 -15.29 8.16 13.72
C GLU A 311 -15.74 9.05 12.56
N SER A 312 -16.86 9.76 12.73
CA SER A 312 -17.47 10.61 11.68
C SER A 312 -16.54 11.72 11.16
N GLU A 313 -15.67 12.26 12.02
CA GLU A 313 -14.66 13.26 11.63
C GLU A 313 -13.54 12.69 10.77
N ARG A 314 -13.38 11.38 10.77
CA ARG A 314 -12.35 10.62 10.01
C ARG A 314 -12.97 9.68 8.98
N ALA A 315 -14.15 10.02 8.46
CA ALA A 315 -14.90 9.16 7.53
C ALA A 315 -14.14 8.69 6.26
N ARG A 316 -12.99 9.33 5.97
CA ARG A 316 -12.09 8.95 4.87
C ARG A 316 -10.84 8.21 5.33
N ALA A 317 -10.67 8.06 6.65
CA ALA A 317 -9.56 7.35 7.25
C ALA A 317 -9.77 5.84 7.15
N LEU A 318 -8.67 5.11 7.21
CA LEU A 318 -8.63 3.66 7.08
C LEU A 318 -7.92 3.07 8.29
N ASP A 319 -8.51 2.05 8.88
CA ASP A 319 -7.86 1.21 9.88
C ASP A 319 -7.34 -0.06 9.20
N ILE A 320 -6.03 -0.29 9.26
CA ILE A 320 -5.38 -1.45 8.66
C ILE A 320 -4.97 -2.41 9.78
N SER A 321 -5.56 -3.60 9.81
CA SER A 321 -5.11 -4.68 10.71
C SER A 321 -4.05 -5.53 10.04
N LEU A 322 -3.00 -5.84 10.80
CA LEU A 322 -1.93 -6.76 10.39
C LEU A 322 -1.81 -7.87 11.42
N GLU A 323 -1.80 -9.11 10.95
CA GLU A 323 -1.48 -10.28 11.74
C GLU A 323 -0.31 -11.01 11.09
N CYS A 324 0.71 -11.35 11.87
CA CYS A 324 1.90 -12.08 11.44
C CYS A 324 2.17 -13.23 12.39
N VAL A 325 2.36 -14.44 11.84
CA VAL A 325 2.71 -15.64 12.61
C VAL A 325 3.94 -16.27 11.96
N PRO A 326 5.12 -16.26 12.62
CA PRO A 326 6.29 -16.95 12.12
C PRO A 326 6.05 -18.47 12.19
N VAL A 327 6.46 -19.21 11.15
CA VAL A 327 6.27 -20.66 11.05
C VAL A 327 7.60 -21.33 10.73
N SER A 328 8.02 -22.30 11.54
CA SER A 328 9.24 -23.05 11.29
C SER A 328 9.16 -23.96 10.06
N ALA A 329 10.27 -24.57 9.65
CA ALA A 329 10.30 -25.52 8.55
C ALA A 329 9.44 -26.79 8.83
N GLU A 330 9.31 -27.15 10.10
CA GLU A 330 8.49 -28.29 10.57
C GLU A 330 7.01 -27.93 10.74
N GLY A 331 6.64 -26.68 10.45
CA GLY A 331 5.26 -26.19 10.56
C GLY A 331 4.85 -25.75 11.97
N VAL A 332 5.80 -25.59 12.89
CA VAL A 332 5.52 -25.08 14.24
C VAL A 332 5.30 -23.56 14.17
N GLU A 333 4.16 -23.11 14.66
CA GLU A 333 3.83 -21.68 14.77
C GLU A 333 4.52 -21.07 16.00
N GLY A 334 5.16 -19.91 15.79
CA GLY A 334 5.66 -19.06 16.86
C GLY A 334 4.60 -18.11 17.39
N ASP A 335 5.03 -17.12 18.18
CA ASP A 335 4.10 -16.15 18.75
C ASP A 335 3.51 -15.25 17.66
N ALA A 336 2.21 -15.14 17.67
CA ALA A 336 1.47 -14.27 16.76
C ALA A 336 1.63 -12.80 17.17
N PHE A 337 1.87 -11.96 16.18
CA PHE A 337 1.74 -10.52 16.30
C PHE A 337 0.42 -10.08 15.65
N ALA A 338 -0.35 -9.24 16.33
CA ALA A 338 -1.56 -8.64 15.77
C ALA A 338 -1.69 -7.18 16.21
N LYS A 339 -1.96 -6.29 15.25
CA LYS A 339 -2.11 -4.87 15.51
C LYS A 339 -3.00 -4.19 14.47
N ILE A 340 -3.69 -3.12 14.90
CA ILE A 340 -4.40 -2.17 14.03
C ILE A 340 -3.54 -0.90 13.90
N TYR A 341 -3.33 -0.48 12.67
CA TYR A 341 -2.62 0.73 12.29
C TYR A 341 -3.63 1.74 11.74
N PRO A 342 -3.92 2.82 12.45
CA PRO A 342 -4.73 3.90 11.91
C PRO A 342 -3.97 4.62 10.79
N MET A 343 -4.71 5.08 9.78
CA MET A 343 -4.18 5.81 8.65
C MET A 343 -4.96 7.10 8.38
#